data_484bb0a9365a05a742cd99400fb9b4ba
#
_entry.id   484bb0a9365a05a742cd99400fb9b4ba
#
_cell.length_a   1.000
_cell.length_b   1.000
_cell.length_c   1.000
_cell.angle_alpha   90.00
_cell.angle_beta   90.00
_cell.angle_gamma   90.00
#
_symmetry.space_group_name_H-M   'P 1'
#
loop_
_entity.id
_entity.type
_entity.pdbx_description
1 polymer ?
#
loop_
_entity_poly.entity_id
_entity_poly.type
_entity_poly.pdbx_seq_one_letter_code
_entity_poly.pdbx_strand_id
1 'polypeptide(L)'
;MSENIPTKQGLIEHKIRLSTVVFIMYCLVAGGAFGIEEMISASGPGLTLLMLVVLPFIWAGPQALVSAELGSAIPEAGGFYKWVQRGLGEFWAFQAGWCRTVSSYLDNTIYVVLAVSYLGMILPLGPVGAYLCKAAIIVFFTYINLRGIKEVGILSTFFSLSVMIAFAFVAVVGFINWNQSPVTPFHDPDKSLFASIGASLAIGMWCYSGYTSMSTLAAEIKDKTLIPKGLLILLPLSAFSYILPTMGGLAALGNWDMWSAGGGISYGNVAALAGDVFLPVFVGVAILANLSIFNSYIISISRCFFSMAEDNLAPKSLVKLSKSHSVPYIGVLSLGVFCLFACTFDFTILVTVSVILLMVDYVLVWIAGIRLRQYEPDMPRPFRIRVGTLGFILIVTPGISIAVISLFLNGTDYFLGGMFGLISSPVMYYIYKRKYGGLTVNDAEKNPVNPKTKLAYGDLYRMASIFGLFALLGFAGGYVFFPWYEGAWGAAFYAESYGHENAFALILDGIILTSYIFSGVALILIMLARKVEPKPVRIL
;
A
#
# COMPACT_ATOMS: atom_id res chain seq x y z
N MET A 1 15.27 28.56 -20.17
CA MET A 1 15.38 28.89 -18.73
C MET A 1 13.96 28.90 -18.18
N SER A 2 13.54 27.88 -17.44
CA SER A 2 12.23 27.87 -16.78
C SER A 2 12.37 28.66 -15.50
N GLU A 3 11.55 29.70 -15.32
CA GLU A 3 11.46 30.42 -14.05
C GLU A 3 11.00 29.44 -12.97
N ASN A 4 11.90 29.12 -12.05
CA ASN A 4 11.63 28.33 -10.87
C ASN A 4 10.94 29.23 -9.84
N ILE A 5 9.62 29.11 -9.71
CA ILE A 5 8.84 29.83 -8.70
C ILE A 5 8.78 28.94 -7.45
N PRO A 6 9.35 29.35 -6.31
CA PRO A 6 9.26 28.57 -5.09
C PRO A 6 7.81 28.57 -4.55
N THR A 7 7.30 27.39 -4.18
CA THR A 7 6.02 27.25 -3.49
C THR A 7 6.14 27.79 -2.04
N LYS A 8 5.01 27.97 -1.34
CA LYS A 8 4.99 28.34 0.10
C LYS A 8 5.84 27.41 1.00
N GLN A 9 6.20 26.22 0.50
CA GLN A 9 7.00 25.20 1.19
C GLN A 9 8.43 25.09 0.66
N GLY A 10 8.89 26.02 -0.21
CA GLY A 10 10.24 26.01 -0.78
C GLY A 10 10.48 24.94 -1.86
N LEU A 11 9.43 24.26 -2.34
CA LEU A 11 9.47 23.31 -3.43
C LEU A 11 9.42 24.03 -4.79
N ILE A 12 10.03 23.46 -5.82
CA ILE A 12 10.11 24.05 -7.16
C ILE A 12 9.00 23.44 -8.03
N GLU A 13 8.13 24.27 -8.59
CA GLU A 13 7.13 23.83 -9.56
C GLU A 13 7.76 23.54 -10.93
N HIS A 14 7.44 22.38 -11.49
CA HIS A 14 7.91 21.94 -12.81
C HIS A 14 6.78 21.96 -13.84
N LYS A 15 7.08 22.49 -15.04
CA LYS A 15 6.20 22.38 -16.20
C LYS A 15 6.45 21.03 -16.88
N ILE A 16 5.59 20.04 -16.64
CA ILE A 16 5.69 18.69 -17.21
C ILE A 16 4.53 18.41 -18.16
N ARG A 17 4.72 17.44 -19.07
CA ARG A 17 3.70 17.00 -20.04
C ARG A 17 2.82 15.91 -19.43
N LEU A 18 1.59 15.74 -19.94
CA LEU A 18 0.67 14.68 -19.50
C LEU A 18 1.30 13.28 -19.63
N SER A 19 2.00 12.99 -20.73
CA SER A 19 2.69 11.71 -20.90
C SER A 19 3.71 11.43 -19.79
N THR A 20 4.51 12.43 -19.42
CA THR A 20 5.46 12.31 -18.30
C THR A 20 4.76 12.01 -16.99
N VAL A 21 3.62 12.70 -16.71
CA VAL A 21 2.79 12.44 -15.53
C VAL A 21 2.28 11.00 -15.54
N VAL A 22 1.74 10.51 -16.67
CA VAL A 22 1.24 9.13 -16.80
C VAL A 22 2.37 8.10 -16.58
N PHE A 23 3.56 8.30 -17.15
CA PHE A 23 4.68 7.37 -16.95
C PHE A 23 5.22 7.36 -15.51
N ILE A 24 5.31 8.54 -14.86
CA ILE A 24 5.68 8.60 -13.44
C ILE A 24 4.63 7.85 -12.59
N MET A 25 3.33 8.09 -12.85
CA MET A 25 2.24 7.41 -12.16
C MET A 25 2.26 5.90 -12.43
N TYR A 26 2.52 5.48 -13.68
CA TYR A 26 2.63 4.06 -14.03
C TYR A 26 3.76 3.37 -13.25
N CYS A 27 4.91 4.02 -13.14
CA CYS A 27 6.03 3.51 -12.34
C CYS A 27 5.66 3.37 -10.85
N LEU A 28 4.92 4.35 -10.29
CA LEU A 28 4.56 4.36 -8.87
C LEU A 28 3.38 3.45 -8.51
N VAL A 29 2.52 3.10 -9.47
CA VAL A 29 1.27 2.35 -9.22
C VAL A 29 1.33 0.95 -9.79
N ALA A 30 1.71 0.82 -11.07
CA ALA A 30 1.61 -0.44 -11.78
C ALA A 30 2.95 -1.20 -11.83
N GLY A 31 4.03 -0.52 -12.17
CA GLY A 31 5.36 -1.13 -12.20
C GLY A 31 5.55 -2.39 -13.06
N GLY A 32 4.49 -2.94 -13.67
CA GLY A 32 4.44 -4.21 -14.37
C GLY A 32 3.65 -5.29 -13.61
N ALA A 33 3.39 -6.43 -14.25
CA ALA A 33 2.63 -7.55 -13.68
C ALA A 33 3.46 -8.44 -12.71
N PHE A 34 4.52 -7.89 -12.11
CA PHE A 34 5.39 -8.61 -11.21
C PHE A 34 4.67 -9.03 -9.92
N GLY A 35 4.84 -10.27 -9.50
CA GLY A 35 4.20 -10.86 -8.32
C GLY A 35 2.80 -11.41 -8.57
N ILE A 36 2.23 -11.24 -9.77
CA ILE A 36 0.94 -11.89 -10.14
C ILE A 36 1.14 -13.41 -10.29
N GLU A 37 2.36 -13.88 -10.52
CA GLU A 37 2.71 -15.27 -10.55
C GLU A 37 2.26 -15.99 -9.27
N GLU A 38 2.53 -15.43 -8.11
CA GLU A 38 2.11 -15.97 -6.81
C GLU A 38 0.59 -15.93 -6.63
N MET A 39 -0.09 -14.95 -7.25
CA MET A 39 -1.55 -14.92 -7.25
C MET A 39 -2.15 -16.06 -8.07
N ILE A 40 -1.51 -16.42 -9.21
CA ILE A 40 -1.93 -17.54 -10.07
C ILE A 40 -1.84 -18.86 -9.31
N SER A 41 -0.69 -19.17 -8.72
CA SER A 41 -0.47 -20.42 -7.99
C SER A 41 -1.30 -20.50 -6.69
N ALA A 42 -1.57 -19.37 -6.05
CA ALA A 42 -2.32 -19.35 -4.81
C ALA A 42 -3.84 -19.54 -4.99
N SER A 43 -4.41 -19.11 -6.12
CA SER A 43 -5.87 -19.04 -6.30
C SER A 43 -6.41 -19.77 -7.54
N GLY A 44 -5.55 -20.13 -8.47
CA GLY A 44 -5.93 -20.70 -9.76
C GLY A 44 -6.12 -19.63 -10.86
N PRO A 45 -6.01 -20.05 -12.14
CA PRO A 45 -5.92 -19.14 -13.27
C PRO A 45 -7.20 -18.34 -13.53
N GLY A 46 -8.37 -19.00 -13.52
CA GLY A 46 -9.64 -18.32 -13.82
C GLY A 46 -9.99 -17.25 -12.79
N LEU A 47 -9.80 -17.55 -11.50
CA LEU A 47 -10.06 -16.60 -10.42
C LEU A 47 -9.07 -15.45 -10.44
N THR A 48 -7.79 -15.70 -10.71
CA THR A 48 -6.79 -14.64 -10.89
C THR A 48 -7.23 -13.66 -11.98
N LEU A 49 -7.58 -14.14 -13.17
CA LEU A 49 -8.04 -13.28 -14.26
C LEU A 49 -9.33 -12.52 -13.90
N LEU A 50 -10.27 -13.18 -13.22
CA LEU A 50 -11.48 -12.51 -12.74
C LEU A 50 -11.14 -11.38 -11.76
N MET A 51 -10.25 -11.60 -10.80
CA MET A 51 -9.83 -10.58 -9.83
C MET A 51 -9.11 -9.43 -10.53
N LEU A 52 -8.25 -9.70 -11.51
CA LEU A 52 -7.58 -8.65 -12.29
C LEU A 52 -8.57 -7.78 -13.09
N VAL A 53 -9.74 -8.32 -13.46
CA VAL A 53 -10.81 -7.56 -14.13
C VAL A 53 -11.69 -6.81 -13.12
N VAL A 54 -12.00 -7.39 -11.97
CA VAL A 54 -12.97 -6.83 -11.00
C VAL A 54 -12.34 -5.75 -10.11
N LEU A 55 -11.11 -5.97 -9.63
CA LEU A 55 -10.43 -5.05 -8.70
C LEU A 55 -10.22 -3.63 -9.26
N PRO A 56 -9.98 -3.40 -10.57
CA PRO A 56 -9.98 -2.04 -11.12
C PRO A 56 -11.25 -1.25 -10.83
N PHE A 57 -12.42 -1.88 -10.80
CA PHE A 57 -13.70 -1.19 -10.56
C PHE A 57 -13.98 -0.97 -9.09
N ILE A 58 -13.74 -1.99 -8.24
CA ILE A 58 -14.15 -1.96 -6.83
C ILE A 58 -13.06 -1.43 -5.89
N TRP A 59 -11.80 -1.48 -6.29
CA TRP A 59 -10.65 -1.06 -5.48
C TRP A 59 -9.89 0.12 -6.08
N ALA A 60 -9.35 -0.04 -7.30
CA ALA A 60 -8.53 1.00 -7.94
C ALA A 60 -9.33 2.23 -8.39
N GLY A 61 -10.52 2.02 -8.96
CA GLY A 61 -11.40 3.09 -9.45
C GLY A 61 -11.77 4.10 -8.37
N PRO A 62 -12.29 3.68 -7.21
CA PRO A 62 -12.51 4.58 -6.09
C PRO A 62 -11.26 5.34 -5.65
N GLN A 63 -10.09 4.67 -5.57
CA GLN A 63 -8.82 5.33 -5.24
C GLN A 63 -8.46 6.41 -6.26
N ALA A 64 -8.49 6.07 -7.55
CA ALA A 64 -8.14 6.99 -8.63
C ALA A 64 -9.06 8.21 -8.67
N LEU A 65 -10.39 7.98 -8.58
CA LEU A 65 -11.39 9.04 -8.63
C LEU A 65 -11.29 9.98 -7.43
N VAL A 66 -11.20 9.43 -6.21
CA VAL A 66 -11.10 10.25 -4.98
C VAL A 66 -9.76 10.98 -4.94
N SER A 67 -8.66 10.34 -5.33
CA SER A 67 -7.35 11.00 -5.42
C SER A 67 -7.33 12.10 -6.47
N ALA A 68 -8.03 11.93 -7.59
CA ALA A 68 -8.18 12.97 -8.61
C ALA A 68 -8.94 14.19 -8.10
N GLU A 69 -10.05 13.98 -7.35
CA GLU A 69 -10.84 15.06 -6.78
C GLU A 69 -10.08 15.78 -5.66
N LEU A 70 -9.60 15.05 -4.66
CA LEU A 70 -8.92 15.66 -3.51
C LEU A 70 -7.54 16.21 -3.88
N GLY A 71 -6.80 15.54 -4.75
CA GLY A 71 -5.48 16.00 -5.21
C GLY A 71 -5.54 17.28 -6.03
N SER A 72 -6.63 17.50 -6.79
CA SER A 72 -6.84 18.76 -7.50
C SER A 72 -7.38 19.88 -6.59
N ALA A 73 -8.14 19.53 -5.54
CA ALA A 73 -8.75 20.48 -4.63
C ALA A 73 -7.79 20.93 -3.51
N ILE A 74 -6.94 20.04 -3.02
CA ILE A 74 -6.00 20.27 -1.92
C ILE A 74 -4.59 19.81 -2.38
N PRO A 75 -3.91 20.57 -3.26
CA PRO A 75 -2.61 20.21 -3.83
C PRO A 75 -1.45 20.58 -2.88
N GLU A 76 -1.52 20.15 -1.62
CA GLU A 76 -0.51 20.41 -0.59
C GLU A 76 0.53 19.28 -0.52
N ALA A 77 1.77 19.60 -0.13
CA ALA A 77 2.76 18.57 0.17
C ALA A 77 2.29 17.72 1.36
N GLY A 78 2.47 16.40 1.26
CA GLY A 78 1.85 15.46 2.20
C GLY A 78 0.53 14.85 1.69
N GLY A 79 -0.06 15.42 0.62
CA GLY A 79 -1.18 14.85 -0.15
C GLY A 79 -2.28 14.24 0.72
N PHE A 80 -2.46 12.91 0.65
CA PHE A 80 -3.51 12.18 1.36
C PHE A 80 -3.55 12.47 2.88
N TYR A 81 -2.40 12.64 3.52
CA TYR A 81 -2.32 13.01 4.94
C TYR A 81 -3.01 14.36 5.21
N LYS A 82 -2.77 15.37 4.36
CA LYS A 82 -3.42 16.68 4.47
C LYS A 82 -4.92 16.62 4.13
N TRP A 83 -5.35 15.73 3.22
CA TRP A 83 -6.78 15.54 2.96
C TRP A 83 -7.53 14.98 4.16
N VAL A 84 -6.95 13.95 4.81
CA VAL A 84 -7.51 13.38 6.04
C VAL A 84 -7.46 14.40 7.17
N GLN A 85 -6.37 15.18 7.30
CA GLN A 85 -6.25 16.24 8.30
C GLN A 85 -7.35 17.29 8.18
N ARG A 86 -7.63 17.74 6.95
CA ARG A 86 -8.68 18.72 6.70
C ARG A 86 -10.08 18.17 6.91
N GLY A 87 -10.34 16.92 6.46
CA GLY A 87 -11.67 16.30 6.55
C GLY A 87 -12.01 15.72 7.92
N LEU A 88 -11.04 15.15 8.63
CA LEU A 88 -11.27 14.37 9.85
C LEU A 88 -10.45 14.85 11.06
N GLY A 89 -9.50 15.76 10.86
CA GLY A 89 -8.66 16.32 11.92
C GLY A 89 -7.36 15.56 12.17
N GLU A 90 -6.58 16.06 13.11
CA GLU A 90 -5.23 15.65 13.42
C GLU A 90 -5.11 14.15 13.78
N PHE A 91 -6.02 13.67 14.65
CA PHE A 91 -5.99 12.28 15.11
C PHE A 91 -6.05 11.28 13.96
N TRP A 92 -7.06 11.44 13.09
CA TRP A 92 -7.25 10.53 11.95
C TRP A 92 -6.20 10.70 10.86
N ALA A 93 -5.69 11.92 10.66
CA ALA A 93 -4.56 12.16 9.79
C ALA A 93 -3.32 11.39 10.23
N PHE A 94 -3.06 11.36 11.56
CA PHE A 94 -1.96 10.56 12.09
C PHE A 94 -2.16 9.07 11.83
N GLN A 95 -3.39 8.53 12.04
CA GLN A 95 -3.67 7.12 11.77
C GLN A 95 -3.36 6.78 10.30
N ALA A 96 -3.86 7.58 9.35
CA ALA A 96 -3.57 7.41 7.92
C ALA A 96 -2.06 7.51 7.62
N GLY A 97 -1.41 8.56 8.11
CA GLY A 97 0.02 8.81 7.88
C GLY A 97 0.92 7.72 8.46
N TRP A 98 0.65 7.25 9.67
CA TRP A 98 1.42 6.18 10.31
C TRP A 98 1.25 4.85 9.58
N CYS A 99 0.01 4.39 9.39
CA CYS A 99 -0.27 3.13 8.71
C CYS A 99 0.29 3.13 7.29
N ARG A 100 0.12 4.23 6.54
CA ARG A 100 0.71 4.39 5.21
C ARG A 100 2.22 4.32 5.23
N THR A 101 2.88 4.97 6.18
CA THR A 101 4.35 4.99 6.24
C THR A 101 4.90 3.61 6.56
N VAL A 102 4.33 2.91 7.56
CA VAL A 102 4.78 1.54 7.91
C VAL A 102 4.48 0.57 6.76
N SER A 103 3.29 0.65 6.16
CA SER A 103 2.96 -0.10 4.94
C SER A 103 3.99 0.14 3.83
N SER A 104 4.33 1.40 3.58
CA SER A 104 5.28 1.76 2.52
C SER A 104 6.71 1.29 2.79
N TYR A 105 7.10 1.09 4.04
CA TYR A 105 8.40 0.51 4.38
C TYR A 105 8.45 -0.98 4.00
N LEU A 106 7.37 -1.72 4.26
CA LEU A 106 7.20 -3.10 3.82
C LEU A 106 7.13 -3.17 2.29
N ASP A 107 6.27 -2.36 1.69
CA ASP A 107 6.04 -2.28 0.24
C ASP A 107 7.34 -2.02 -0.52
N ASN A 108 8.15 -1.07 -0.06
CA ASN A 108 9.44 -0.80 -0.69
C ASN A 108 10.38 -2.02 -0.67
N THR A 109 10.36 -2.80 0.41
CA THR A 109 11.18 -4.03 0.52
C THR A 109 10.78 -5.09 -0.50
N ILE A 110 9.50 -5.17 -0.86
CA ILE A 110 8.95 -6.13 -1.85
C ILE A 110 9.70 -6.03 -3.17
N TYR A 111 10.00 -4.83 -3.65
CA TYR A 111 10.67 -4.64 -4.94
C TYR A 111 12.11 -5.16 -4.94
N VAL A 112 12.81 -5.11 -3.81
CA VAL A 112 14.14 -5.74 -3.70
C VAL A 112 14.03 -7.26 -3.65
N VAL A 113 13.02 -7.79 -2.95
CA VAL A 113 12.76 -9.23 -2.90
C VAL A 113 12.46 -9.74 -4.30
N LEU A 114 11.53 -9.11 -5.03
CA LEU A 114 11.20 -9.48 -6.41
C LEU A 114 12.40 -9.39 -7.36
N ALA A 115 13.19 -8.31 -7.29
CA ALA A 115 14.37 -8.16 -8.14
C ALA A 115 15.36 -9.33 -7.97
N VAL A 116 15.59 -9.77 -6.73
CA VAL A 116 16.50 -10.90 -6.45
C VAL A 116 15.85 -12.24 -6.77
N SER A 117 14.53 -12.38 -6.62
CA SER A 117 13.79 -13.57 -7.06
C SER A 117 13.93 -13.78 -8.57
N TYR A 118 13.70 -12.73 -9.37
CA TYR A 118 13.92 -12.81 -10.82
C TYR A 118 15.39 -13.08 -11.19
N LEU A 119 16.36 -12.50 -10.44
CA LEU A 119 17.77 -12.82 -10.65
C LEU A 119 18.05 -14.31 -10.44
N GLY A 120 17.38 -14.94 -9.48
CA GLY A 120 17.48 -16.36 -9.17
C GLY A 120 17.12 -17.28 -10.33
N MET A 121 16.33 -16.81 -11.31
CA MET A 121 15.97 -17.59 -12.52
C MET A 121 17.15 -17.83 -13.45
N ILE A 122 18.13 -16.92 -13.48
CA ILE A 122 19.32 -17.02 -14.34
C ILE A 122 20.61 -17.29 -13.56
N LEU A 123 20.62 -16.96 -12.27
CA LEU A 123 21.76 -17.18 -11.39
C LEU A 123 21.28 -17.86 -10.10
N PRO A 124 21.50 -19.17 -9.94
CA PRO A 124 21.03 -19.90 -8.76
C PRO A 124 21.72 -19.37 -7.51
N LEU A 125 20.98 -18.66 -6.69
CA LEU A 125 21.45 -18.08 -5.44
C LEU A 125 20.94 -18.94 -4.27
N GLY A 126 21.85 -19.42 -3.43
CA GLY A 126 21.45 -20.00 -2.14
C GLY A 126 20.89 -18.91 -1.19
N PRO A 127 20.23 -19.31 -0.08
CA PRO A 127 19.56 -18.36 0.83
C PRO A 127 20.47 -17.22 1.32
N VAL A 128 21.73 -17.53 1.67
CA VAL A 128 22.72 -16.54 2.09
C VAL A 128 23.12 -15.62 0.93
N GLY A 129 23.33 -16.17 -0.27
CA GLY A 129 23.66 -15.38 -1.46
C GLY A 129 22.53 -14.42 -1.85
N ALA A 130 21.28 -14.88 -1.80
CA ALA A 130 20.11 -14.05 -2.03
C ALA A 130 20.00 -12.91 -1.01
N TYR A 131 20.19 -13.20 0.28
CA TYR A 131 20.19 -12.16 1.31
C TYR A 131 21.30 -11.13 1.10
N LEU A 132 22.54 -11.57 0.83
CA LEU A 132 23.67 -10.66 0.58
C LEU A 132 23.42 -9.77 -0.65
N CYS A 133 22.81 -10.32 -1.70
CA CYS A 133 22.42 -9.56 -2.90
C CYS A 133 21.37 -8.50 -2.55
N LYS A 134 20.30 -8.86 -1.83
CA LYS A 134 19.29 -7.92 -1.33
C LYS A 134 19.93 -6.82 -0.48
N ALA A 135 20.78 -7.18 0.47
CA ALA A 135 21.46 -6.24 1.34
C ALA A 135 22.36 -5.26 0.57
N ALA A 136 23.13 -5.76 -0.41
CA ALA A 136 23.97 -4.92 -1.26
C ALA A 136 23.14 -3.88 -2.04
N ILE A 137 22.01 -4.30 -2.62
CA ILE A 137 21.06 -3.41 -3.31
C ILE A 137 20.53 -2.34 -2.36
N ILE A 138 20.03 -2.73 -1.19
CA ILE A 138 19.48 -1.79 -0.20
C ILE A 138 20.51 -0.75 0.23
N VAL A 139 21.73 -1.19 0.58
CA VAL A 139 22.81 -0.29 0.99
C VAL A 139 23.21 0.66 -0.13
N PHE A 140 23.32 0.15 -1.36
CA PHE A 140 23.70 0.93 -2.54
C PHE A 140 22.67 2.05 -2.82
N PHE A 141 21.37 1.71 -2.89
CA PHE A 141 20.33 2.70 -3.16
C PHE A 141 20.10 3.65 -1.99
N THR A 142 20.24 3.19 -0.74
CA THR A 142 20.23 4.07 0.43
C THR A 142 21.35 5.11 0.32
N TYR A 143 22.58 4.69 -0.01
CA TYR A 143 23.72 5.58 -0.19
C TYR A 143 23.51 6.59 -1.33
N ILE A 144 22.99 6.15 -2.48
CA ILE A 144 22.69 7.03 -3.63
C ILE A 144 21.65 8.09 -3.23
N ASN A 145 20.59 7.69 -2.54
CA ASN A 145 19.54 8.62 -2.12
C ASN A 145 20.04 9.64 -1.08
N LEU A 146 20.99 9.28 -0.23
CA LEU A 146 21.64 10.23 0.68
C LEU A 146 22.45 11.30 -0.08
N ARG A 147 22.95 11.00 -1.28
CA ARG A 147 23.65 11.92 -2.16
C ARG A 147 22.77 12.77 -3.07
N GLY A 148 21.43 12.54 -3.06
CA GLY A 148 20.47 13.40 -3.72
C GLY A 148 20.59 13.45 -5.24
N ILE A 149 20.33 12.35 -5.94
CA ILE A 149 20.36 12.31 -7.40
C ILE A 149 19.11 12.99 -7.98
N LYS A 150 19.29 14.01 -8.85
CA LYS A 150 18.23 14.89 -9.37
C LYS A 150 17.45 14.35 -10.58
N GLU A 151 17.75 13.18 -11.14
CA GLU A 151 17.29 12.78 -12.48
C GLU A 151 16.17 11.71 -12.49
N VAL A 152 15.26 11.76 -11.52
CA VAL A 152 14.22 10.72 -11.33
C VAL A 152 13.21 10.66 -12.49
N GLY A 153 12.84 11.77 -13.10
CA GLY A 153 11.76 11.82 -14.11
C GLY A 153 12.09 11.15 -15.45
N ILE A 154 13.30 11.33 -15.96
CA ILE A 154 13.73 10.72 -17.26
C ILE A 154 13.90 9.21 -17.07
N LEU A 155 14.51 8.83 -15.96
CA LEU A 155 14.75 7.42 -15.62
C LEU A 155 13.44 6.65 -15.45
N SER A 156 12.48 7.23 -14.71
CA SER A 156 11.14 6.64 -14.51
C SER A 156 10.40 6.46 -15.84
N THR A 157 10.49 7.42 -16.77
CA THR A 157 9.86 7.31 -18.09
C THR A 157 10.47 6.17 -18.90
N PHE A 158 11.80 6.06 -18.91
CA PHE A 158 12.52 5.00 -19.62
C PHE A 158 12.15 3.61 -19.07
N PHE A 159 12.18 3.45 -17.75
CA PHE A 159 11.84 2.16 -17.13
C PHE A 159 10.38 1.79 -17.33
N SER A 160 9.43 2.73 -17.15
CA SER A 160 8.02 2.48 -17.41
C SER A 160 7.77 2.00 -18.83
N LEU A 161 8.41 2.63 -19.81
CA LEU A 161 8.27 2.24 -21.21
C LEU A 161 8.88 0.85 -21.46
N SER A 162 10.06 0.57 -20.90
CA SER A 162 10.72 -0.74 -21.03
C SER A 162 9.87 -1.86 -20.44
N VAL A 163 9.26 -1.65 -19.28
CA VAL A 163 8.35 -2.60 -18.64
C VAL A 163 7.10 -2.83 -19.48
N MET A 164 6.47 -1.75 -19.96
CA MET A 164 5.29 -1.86 -20.82
C MET A 164 5.59 -2.65 -22.11
N ILE A 165 6.73 -2.40 -22.74
CA ILE A 165 7.17 -3.15 -23.92
C ILE A 165 7.43 -4.63 -23.59
N ALA A 166 8.09 -4.91 -22.47
CA ALA A 166 8.38 -6.28 -22.06
C ALA A 166 7.10 -7.09 -21.79
N PHE A 167 6.13 -6.51 -21.07
CA PHE A 167 4.85 -7.21 -20.82
C PHE A 167 3.95 -7.27 -22.06
N ALA A 168 3.98 -6.26 -22.94
CA ALA A 168 3.31 -6.35 -24.23
C ALA A 168 3.92 -7.47 -25.09
N PHE A 169 5.25 -7.62 -25.09
CA PHE A 169 5.93 -8.73 -25.76
C PHE A 169 5.52 -10.08 -25.18
N VAL A 170 5.51 -10.24 -23.85
CA VAL A 170 5.03 -11.46 -23.19
C VAL A 170 3.59 -11.78 -23.59
N ALA A 171 2.70 -10.78 -23.62
CA ALA A 171 1.32 -10.97 -24.04
C ALA A 171 1.24 -11.48 -25.48
N VAL A 172 1.96 -10.84 -26.42
CA VAL A 172 1.98 -11.24 -27.84
C VAL A 172 2.52 -12.65 -28.01
N VAL A 173 3.65 -12.97 -27.38
CA VAL A 173 4.24 -14.33 -27.43
C VAL A 173 3.27 -15.35 -26.84
N GLY A 174 2.64 -15.03 -25.70
CA GLY A 174 1.64 -15.89 -25.09
C GLY A 174 0.43 -16.14 -26.00
N PHE A 175 -0.11 -15.12 -26.65
CA PHE A 175 -1.23 -15.27 -27.59
C PHE A 175 -0.85 -16.04 -28.87
N ILE A 176 0.36 -15.89 -29.38
CA ILE A 176 0.85 -16.67 -30.54
C ILE A 176 0.98 -18.16 -30.19
N ASN A 177 1.40 -18.46 -28.97
CA ASN A 177 1.58 -19.84 -28.48
C ASN A 177 0.36 -20.38 -27.71
N TRP A 178 -0.82 -19.83 -27.94
CA TRP A 178 -2.06 -20.27 -27.29
C TRP A 178 -2.36 -21.74 -27.57
N ASN A 179 -2.32 -22.58 -26.55
CA ASN A 179 -2.54 -24.01 -26.67
C ASN A 179 -3.54 -24.61 -25.67
N GLN A 180 -3.98 -23.78 -24.68
CA GLN A 180 -4.89 -24.22 -23.62
C GLN A 180 -5.79 -23.09 -23.11
N SER A 181 -6.80 -23.45 -22.30
CA SER A 181 -7.67 -22.47 -21.65
C SER A 181 -6.96 -21.71 -20.52
N PRO A 182 -6.88 -20.38 -20.57
CA PRO A 182 -6.26 -19.58 -19.51
C PRO A 182 -7.11 -19.44 -18.24
N VAL A 183 -8.34 -19.98 -18.24
CA VAL A 183 -9.30 -19.88 -17.12
C VAL A 183 -9.60 -21.20 -16.44
N THR A 184 -8.91 -22.26 -16.80
CA THR A 184 -9.14 -23.61 -16.29
C THR A 184 -7.90 -24.15 -15.57
N PRO A 185 -8.02 -24.63 -14.31
CA PRO A 185 -9.24 -24.60 -13.48
C PRO A 185 -9.67 -23.17 -13.10
N PHE A 186 -10.95 -22.98 -12.76
CA PHE A 186 -11.42 -21.66 -12.39
C PHE A 186 -10.80 -21.15 -11.09
N HIS A 187 -10.69 -22.01 -10.07
CA HIS A 187 -9.96 -21.77 -8.83
C HIS A 187 -9.13 -23.01 -8.48
N ASP A 188 -8.29 -22.90 -7.47
CA ASP A 188 -7.52 -24.02 -6.93
C ASP A 188 -8.48 -25.15 -6.49
N PRO A 189 -8.42 -26.36 -7.13
CA PRO A 189 -9.32 -27.46 -6.80
C PRO A 189 -9.16 -27.98 -5.36
N ASP A 190 -7.99 -27.80 -4.77
CA ASP A 190 -7.68 -28.28 -3.42
C ASP A 190 -8.15 -27.30 -2.33
N LYS A 191 -8.65 -26.12 -2.72
CA LYS A 191 -9.15 -25.08 -1.85
C LYS A 191 -10.62 -24.76 -2.13
N SER A 192 -11.34 -24.29 -1.09
CA SER A 192 -12.65 -23.71 -1.31
C SER A 192 -12.54 -22.42 -2.14
N LEU A 193 -13.62 -22.05 -2.84
CA LEU A 193 -13.66 -20.79 -3.61
C LEU A 193 -13.32 -19.58 -2.72
N PHE A 194 -13.81 -19.55 -1.49
CA PHE A 194 -13.53 -18.45 -0.55
C PHE A 194 -12.06 -18.40 -0.14
N ALA A 195 -11.40 -19.56 0.08
CA ALA A 195 -9.98 -19.63 0.39
C ALA A 195 -9.13 -19.16 -0.80
N SER A 196 -9.50 -19.53 -2.01
CA SER A 196 -8.83 -19.07 -3.24
C SER A 196 -9.01 -17.56 -3.45
N ILE A 197 -10.21 -17.00 -3.15
CA ILE A 197 -10.44 -15.55 -3.15
C ILE A 197 -9.52 -14.86 -2.13
N GLY A 198 -9.46 -15.35 -0.90
CA GLY A 198 -8.60 -14.79 0.14
C GLY A 198 -7.13 -14.76 -0.27
N ALA A 199 -6.61 -15.88 -0.77
CA ALA A 199 -5.24 -16.01 -1.21
C ALA A 199 -4.83 -15.03 -2.33
N SER A 200 -5.78 -14.71 -3.24
CA SER A 200 -5.52 -13.77 -4.34
C SER A 200 -5.76 -12.31 -3.97
N LEU A 201 -6.55 -12.05 -2.93
CA LEU A 201 -7.09 -10.72 -2.67
C LEU A 201 -6.01 -9.73 -2.23
N ALA A 202 -5.10 -10.12 -1.33
CA ALA A 202 -4.03 -9.25 -0.87
C ALA A 202 -3.10 -8.83 -2.01
N ILE A 203 -2.66 -9.79 -2.83
CA ILE A 203 -1.78 -9.54 -3.97
C ILE A 203 -2.50 -8.69 -5.02
N GLY A 204 -3.75 -9.02 -5.34
CA GLY A 204 -4.55 -8.24 -6.29
C GLY A 204 -4.80 -6.81 -5.82
N MET A 205 -5.11 -6.59 -4.53
CA MET A 205 -5.26 -5.25 -3.97
C MET A 205 -3.92 -4.49 -3.97
N TRP A 206 -2.80 -5.16 -3.70
CA TRP A 206 -1.47 -4.58 -3.79
C TRP A 206 -1.16 -4.11 -5.22
N CYS A 207 -1.37 -4.95 -6.23
CA CYS A 207 -1.15 -4.62 -7.64
C CYS A 207 -1.93 -3.36 -8.07
N TYR A 208 -3.15 -3.17 -7.55
CA TYR A 208 -4.01 -2.04 -7.86
C TYR A 208 -4.00 -0.95 -6.77
N SER A 209 -2.89 -0.77 -6.07
CA SER A 209 -2.70 0.26 -5.06
C SER A 209 -1.70 1.33 -5.51
N GLY A 210 -1.61 2.46 -4.79
CA GLY A 210 -0.61 3.50 -5.06
C GLY A 210 -1.16 4.77 -5.71
N TYR A 211 -2.43 4.83 -6.11
CA TYR A 211 -3.03 6.01 -6.77
C TYR A 211 -2.95 7.29 -5.90
N THR A 212 -2.91 7.17 -4.59
CA THR A 212 -2.70 8.30 -3.66
C THR A 212 -1.26 8.81 -3.66
N SER A 213 -0.28 8.00 -4.05
CA SER A 213 1.15 8.37 -4.01
C SER A 213 1.47 9.59 -4.87
N MET A 214 0.76 9.78 -5.99
CA MET A 214 0.93 10.95 -6.84
C MET A 214 0.56 12.27 -6.14
N SER A 215 -0.30 12.23 -5.12
CA SER A 215 -0.67 13.41 -4.37
C SER A 215 0.51 14.06 -3.63
N THR A 216 1.51 13.26 -3.26
CA THR A 216 2.72 13.78 -2.60
C THR A 216 3.57 14.65 -3.52
N LEU A 217 3.44 14.46 -4.85
CA LEU A 217 4.12 15.25 -5.88
C LEU A 217 3.25 16.39 -6.43
N ALA A 218 1.98 16.49 -6.01
CA ALA A 218 1.03 17.47 -6.53
C ALA A 218 1.53 18.92 -6.38
N ALA A 219 2.24 19.24 -5.30
CA ALA A 219 2.79 20.57 -5.08
C ALA A 219 3.87 20.97 -6.10
N GLU A 220 4.54 20.01 -6.73
CA GLU A 220 5.63 20.23 -7.69
C GLU A 220 5.15 20.31 -9.15
N ILE A 221 3.87 20.00 -9.43
CA ILE A 221 3.28 20.04 -10.77
C ILE A 221 2.61 21.40 -10.99
N LYS A 222 3.07 22.18 -11.98
CA LYS A 222 2.50 23.51 -12.25
C LYS A 222 1.04 23.45 -12.70
N ASP A 223 0.70 22.54 -13.64
CA ASP A 223 -0.68 22.34 -14.09
C ASP A 223 -1.37 21.22 -13.31
N LYS A 224 -2.11 21.58 -12.29
CA LYS A 224 -2.83 20.65 -11.40
C LYS A 224 -3.90 19.82 -12.13
N THR A 225 -4.36 20.23 -13.33
CA THR A 225 -5.36 19.48 -14.12
C THR A 225 -4.78 18.22 -14.76
N LEU A 226 -3.46 18.09 -14.82
CA LEU A 226 -2.79 16.89 -15.34
C LEU A 226 -2.92 15.69 -14.41
N ILE A 227 -3.08 15.92 -13.10
CA ILE A 227 -3.20 14.85 -12.10
C ILE A 227 -4.45 14.00 -12.35
N PRO A 228 -5.68 14.57 -12.36
CA PRO A 228 -6.88 13.80 -12.66
C PRO A 228 -6.84 13.12 -14.03
N LYS A 229 -6.35 13.82 -15.07
CA LYS A 229 -6.23 13.23 -16.42
C LYS A 229 -5.29 12.03 -16.43
N GLY A 230 -4.14 12.15 -15.75
CA GLY A 230 -3.15 11.07 -15.62
C GLY A 230 -3.73 9.86 -14.91
N LEU A 231 -4.42 10.05 -13.78
CA LEU A 231 -5.05 8.96 -13.00
C LEU A 231 -6.13 8.22 -13.79
N LEU A 232 -6.94 8.95 -14.58
CA LEU A 232 -7.99 8.34 -15.40
C LEU A 232 -7.43 7.53 -16.59
N ILE A 233 -6.27 7.93 -17.14
CA ILE A 233 -5.56 7.16 -18.18
C ILE A 233 -4.86 5.95 -17.55
N LEU A 234 -4.28 6.13 -16.37
CA LEU A 234 -3.53 5.08 -15.68
C LEU A 234 -4.40 3.86 -15.34
N LEU A 235 -5.64 4.07 -14.92
CA LEU A 235 -6.53 2.99 -14.49
C LEU A 235 -6.72 1.90 -15.56
N PRO A 236 -7.20 2.18 -16.78
CA PRO A 236 -7.27 1.17 -17.83
C PRO A 236 -5.89 0.68 -18.28
N LEU A 237 -4.88 1.55 -18.30
CA LEU A 237 -3.53 1.17 -18.69
C LEU A 237 -2.94 0.10 -17.76
N SER A 238 -3.07 0.27 -16.44
CA SER A 238 -2.62 -0.72 -15.46
C SER A 238 -3.41 -2.03 -15.58
N ALA A 239 -4.74 -1.97 -15.75
CA ALA A 239 -5.56 -3.16 -15.93
C ALA A 239 -5.12 -3.98 -17.15
N PHE A 240 -4.96 -3.35 -18.31
CA PHE A 240 -4.50 -4.04 -19.52
C PHE A 240 -3.07 -4.59 -19.38
N SER A 241 -2.17 -3.85 -18.72
CA SER A 241 -0.79 -4.31 -18.49
C SER A 241 -0.69 -5.52 -17.55
N TYR A 242 -1.72 -5.82 -16.77
CA TYR A 242 -1.81 -7.01 -15.94
C TYR A 242 -2.58 -8.15 -16.62
N ILE A 243 -3.74 -7.86 -17.17
CA ILE A 243 -4.65 -8.87 -17.74
C ILE A 243 -4.05 -9.53 -18.97
N LEU A 244 -3.51 -8.74 -19.92
CA LEU A 244 -3.07 -9.30 -21.21
C LEU A 244 -1.87 -10.26 -21.09
N PRO A 245 -0.76 -9.91 -20.38
CA PRO A 245 0.35 -10.85 -20.23
C PRO A 245 -0.02 -12.07 -19.38
N THR A 246 -0.88 -11.90 -18.36
CA THR A 246 -1.34 -13.02 -17.53
C THR A 246 -2.20 -13.98 -18.34
N MET A 247 -3.16 -13.46 -19.12
CA MET A 247 -4.00 -14.30 -19.98
C MET A 247 -3.18 -15.00 -21.05
N GLY A 248 -2.28 -14.28 -21.75
CA GLY A 248 -1.39 -14.86 -22.76
C GLY A 248 -0.45 -15.89 -22.16
N GLY A 249 0.15 -15.60 -21.02
CA GLY A 249 1.05 -16.51 -20.32
C GLY A 249 0.37 -17.82 -19.92
N LEU A 250 -0.80 -17.75 -19.30
CA LEU A 250 -1.61 -18.92 -18.91
C LEU A 250 -2.10 -19.72 -20.13
N ALA A 251 -2.41 -19.04 -21.22
CA ALA A 251 -2.81 -19.70 -22.47
C ALA A 251 -1.66 -20.46 -23.14
N ALA A 252 -0.43 -20.01 -22.95
CA ALA A 252 0.78 -20.62 -23.55
C ALA A 252 1.42 -21.68 -22.66
N LEU A 253 1.53 -21.41 -21.36
CA LEU A 253 2.17 -22.27 -20.37
C LEU A 253 1.15 -22.71 -19.33
N GLY A 254 0.89 -24.02 -19.24
CA GLY A 254 0.06 -24.63 -18.22
C GLY A 254 0.71 -24.65 -16.84
N ASN A 255 0.40 -25.69 -16.07
CA ASN A 255 0.99 -25.93 -14.75
C ASN A 255 0.89 -24.69 -13.85
N TRP A 256 -0.34 -24.17 -13.74
CA TRP A 256 -0.66 -22.91 -13.03
C TRP A 256 -0.18 -22.92 -11.58
N ASP A 257 -0.15 -24.10 -10.94
CA ASP A 257 0.33 -24.36 -9.59
C ASP A 257 1.84 -24.13 -9.41
N MET A 258 2.59 -24.18 -10.51
CA MET A 258 4.04 -23.94 -10.52
C MET A 258 4.42 -22.47 -10.79
N TRP A 259 3.45 -21.58 -10.97
CA TRP A 259 3.77 -20.18 -11.24
C TRP A 259 4.33 -19.49 -9.99
N SER A 260 5.54 -18.92 -10.13
CA SER A 260 6.21 -18.15 -9.09
C SER A 260 7.37 -17.35 -9.67
N ALA A 261 7.53 -16.10 -9.25
CA ALA A 261 8.73 -15.30 -9.54
C ALA A 261 9.99 -15.85 -8.84
N GLY A 262 9.81 -16.66 -7.79
CA GLY A 262 10.88 -17.21 -6.95
C GLY A 262 11.50 -18.54 -7.39
N GLY A 263 11.29 -18.98 -8.64
CA GLY A 263 11.92 -20.21 -9.15
C GLY A 263 10.96 -21.20 -9.82
N GLY A 264 9.73 -20.79 -10.04
CA GLY A 264 8.72 -21.51 -10.81
C GLY A 264 8.60 -21.04 -12.25
N ILE A 265 7.42 -21.25 -12.85
CA ILE A 265 7.05 -20.67 -14.14
C ILE A 265 6.76 -19.17 -13.92
N SER A 266 7.24 -18.35 -14.83
CA SER A 266 7.04 -16.90 -14.78
C SER A 266 6.83 -16.30 -16.16
N TYR A 267 6.56 -15.01 -16.23
CA TYR A 267 6.50 -14.28 -17.50
C TYR A 267 7.81 -14.34 -18.30
N GLY A 268 8.96 -14.57 -17.65
CA GLY A 268 10.25 -14.79 -18.31
C GLY A 268 10.24 -16.09 -19.13
N ASN A 269 9.62 -17.15 -18.63
CA ASN A 269 9.47 -18.42 -19.34
C ASN A 269 8.53 -18.28 -20.55
N VAL A 270 7.49 -17.44 -20.45
CA VAL A 270 6.64 -17.11 -21.61
C VAL A 270 7.45 -16.36 -22.68
N ALA A 271 8.27 -15.40 -22.29
CA ALA A 271 9.16 -14.69 -23.21
C ALA A 271 10.14 -15.64 -23.92
N ALA A 272 10.64 -16.66 -23.22
CA ALA A 272 11.55 -17.66 -23.75
C ALA A 272 10.94 -18.54 -24.85
N LEU A 273 9.61 -18.61 -24.99
CA LEU A 273 8.95 -19.30 -26.11
C LEU A 273 9.28 -18.65 -27.48
N ALA A 274 9.68 -17.39 -27.49
CA ALA A 274 10.16 -16.72 -28.71
C ALA A 274 11.66 -16.94 -28.98
N GLY A 275 12.38 -17.56 -28.04
CA GLY A 275 13.80 -17.89 -28.10
C GLY A 275 14.50 -17.69 -26.75
N ASP A 276 15.49 -18.51 -26.45
CA ASP A 276 16.15 -18.60 -25.13
C ASP A 276 16.79 -17.27 -24.68
N VAL A 277 17.17 -16.41 -25.62
CA VAL A 277 17.75 -15.09 -25.35
C VAL A 277 16.76 -14.14 -24.65
N PHE A 278 15.44 -14.35 -24.81
CA PHE A 278 14.43 -13.45 -24.25
C PHE A 278 14.21 -13.66 -22.75
N LEU A 279 14.54 -14.83 -22.19
CA LEU A 279 14.52 -15.03 -20.73
C LEU A 279 15.47 -14.05 -20.00
N PRO A 280 16.78 -14.03 -20.25
CA PRO A 280 17.68 -13.10 -19.57
C PRO A 280 17.38 -11.63 -19.89
N VAL A 281 16.87 -11.33 -21.09
CA VAL A 281 16.43 -9.95 -21.43
C VAL A 281 15.24 -9.55 -20.55
N PHE A 282 14.22 -10.39 -20.43
CA PHE A 282 13.06 -10.11 -19.57
C PHE A 282 13.48 -9.98 -18.11
N VAL A 283 14.30 -10.90 -17.59
CA VAL A 283 14.85 -10.83 -16.22
C VAL A 283 15.61 -9.53 -15.99
N GLY A 284 16.44 -9.11 -16.94
CA GLY A 284 17.13 -7.81 -16.87
C GLY A 284 16.17 -6.62 -16.75
N VAL A 285 15.11 -6.59 -17.55
CA VAL A 285 14.06 -5.56 -17.47
C VAL A 285 13.32 -5.63 -16.13
N ALA A 286 12.98 -6.83 -15.65
CA ALA A 286 12.31 -7.04 -14.37
C ALA A 286 13.14 -6.52 -13.19
N ILE A 287 14.43 -6.82 -13.16
CA ILE A 287 15.35 -6.33 -12.12
C ILE A 287 15.41 -4.81 -12.17
N LEU A 288 15.69 -4.22 -13.32
CA LEU A 288 15.81 -2.77 -13.48
C LEU A 288 14.52 -2.05 -13.11
N ALA A 289 13.36 -2.59 -13.46
CA ALA A 289 12.05 -2.05 -13.12
C ALA A 289 11.84 -2.00 -11.60
N ASN A 290 12.02 -3.14 -10.93
CA ASN A 290 11.84 -3.25 -9.49
C ASN A 290 12.84 -2.33 -8.74
N LEU A 291 14.09 -2.26 -9.17
CA LEU A 291 15.09 -1.36 -8.57
C LEU A 291 14.75 0.13 -8.80
N SER A 292 14.15 0.47 -9.95
CA SER A 292 13.67 1.84 -10.21
C SER A 292 12.53 2.24 -9.29
N ILE A 293 11.57 1.33 -9.08
CA ILE A 293 10.45 1.55 -8.16
C ILE A 293 11.00 1.70 -6.74
N PHE A 294 11.86 0.78 -6.29
CA PHE A 294 12.53 0.84 -5.00
C PHE A 294 13.18 2.21 -4.76
N ASN A 295 13.97 2.69 -5.72
CA ASN A 295 14.63 3.99 -5.65
C ASN A 295 13.63 5.16 -5.55
N SER A 296 12.58 5.14 -6.36
CA SER A 296 11.57 6.21 -6.40
C SER A 296 10.75 6.28 -5.11
N TYR A 297 10.44 5.13 -4.53
CA TYR A 297 9.71 5.03 -3.26
C TYR A 297 10.50 5.55 -2.06
N ILE A 298 11.83 5.37 -2.01
CA ILE A 298 12.68 5.93 -0.94
C ILE A 298 12.44 7.44 -0.79
N ILE A 299 12.35 8.15 -1.92
CA ILE A 299 12.12 9.60 -1.94
C ILE A 299 10.71 9.94 -1.48
N SER A 300 9.70 9.24 -2.01
CA SER A 300 8.30 9.50 -1.72
C SER A 300 7.94 9.24 -0.25
N ILE A 301 8.38 8.09 0.29
CA ILE A 301 8.08 7.67 1.67
C ILE A 301 8.69 8.63 2.69
N SER A 302 9.92 9.06 2.46
CA SER A 302 10.61 10.00 3.36
C SER A 302 9.85 11.32 3.53
N ARG A 303 9.05 11.75 2.52
CA ARG A 303 8.23 12.97 2.56
C ARG A 303 6.99 12.83 3.44
N CYS A 304 6.41 11.65 3.58
CA CYS A 304 5.26 11.43 4.46
C CYS A 304 5.66 11.63 5.93
N PHE A 305 6.72 10.98 6.37
CA PHE A 305 7.26 11.20 7.72
C PHE A 305 7.74 12.63 7.96
N PHE A 306 8.33 13.27 6.95
CA PHE A 306 8.71 14.66 7.01
C PHE A 306 7.49 15.56 7.32
N SER A 307 6.37 15.40 6.60
CA SER A 307 5.15 16.18 6.83
C SER A 307 4.54 15.94 8.22
N MET A 308 4.56 14.70 8.72
CA MET A 308 4.13 14.40 10.08
C MET A 308 5.04 15.07 11.13
N ALA A 309 6.35 15.13 10.86
CA ALA A 309 7.31 15.78 11.76
C ALA A 309 7.21 17.31 11.72
N GLU A 310 6.86 17.92 10.58
CA GLU A 310 6.52 19.35 10.47
C GLU A 310 5.28 19.69 11.32
N ASP A 311 4.29 18.81 11.37
CA ASP A 311 3.09 18.95 12.21
C ASP A 311 3.35 18.56 13.69
N ASN A 312 4.61 18.34 14.11
CA ASN A 312 5.01 17.89 15.45
C ASN A 312 4.33 16.57 15.90
N LEU A 313 4.09 15.68 14.96
CA LEU A 313 3.50 14.34 15.15
C LEU A 313 4.50 13.21 14.89
N ALA A 314 5.77 13.54 14.72
CA ALA A 314 6.87 12.59 14.58
C ALA A 314 8.17 13.22 15.11
N PRO A 315 9.25 12.44 15.30
CA PRO A 315 10.52 12.97 15.80
C PRO A 315 11.04 14.14 14.95
N LYS A 316 11.38 15.25 15.60
CA LYS A 316 11.92 16.46 14.91
C LYS A 316 13.22 16.21 14.14
N SER A 317 13.91 15.12 14.43
CA SER A 317 15.09 14.70 13.66
C SER A 317 14.77 14.37 12.18
N LEU A 318 13.53 13.95 11.89
CA LEU A 318 13.08 13.62 10.53
C LEU A 318 12.93 14.85 9.62
N VAL A 319 12.80 16.06 10.19
CA VAL A 319 12.80 17.32 9.43
C VAL A 319 14.21 17.77 9.05
N LYS A 320 15.26 17.13 9.60
CA LYS A 320 16.64 17.50 9.29
C LYS A 320 17.01 17.12 7.86
N LEU A 321 17.35 18.12 7.08
CA LEU A 321 17.83 17.97 5.71
C LEU A 321 19.36 17.90 5.67
N SER A 322 19.88 17.14 4.72
CA SER A 322 21.33 17.11 4.43
C SER A 322 21.77 18.50 3.93
N LYS A 323 22.89 19.01 4.46
CA LYS A 323 23.43 20.34 4.12
C LYS A 323 23.78 20.48 2.62
N SER A 324 24.18 19.41 1.96
CA SER A 324 24.65 19.42 0.57
C SER A 324 23.54 19.17 -0.45
N HIS A 325 22.49 18.43 -0.10
CA HIS A 325 21.52 17.93 -1.08
C HIS A 325 20.05 18.13 -0.69
N SER A 326 19.76 18.74 0.47
CA SER A 326 18.40 18.98 0.98
C SER A 326 17.53 17.70 1.06
N VAL A 327 18.14 16.55 1.39
CA VAL A 327 17.48 15.25 1.52
C VAL A 327 17.17 14.99 3.00
N PRO A 328 15.98 14.47 3.38
CA PRO A 328 15.66 14.06 4.74
C PRO A 328 16.40 12.75 5.11
N TYR A 329 17.70 12.88 5.41
CA TYR A 329 18.64 11.76 5.52
C TYR A 329 18.28 10.75 6.61
N ILE A 330 17.64 11.18 7.71
CA ILE A 330 17.21 10.27 8.78
C ILE A 330 16.07 9.38 8.31
N GLY A 331 15.11 9.92 7.53
CA GLY A 331 14.05 9.13 6.92
C GLY A 331 14.60 8.08 5.95
N VAL A 332 15.56 8.46 5.11
CA VAL A 332 16.21 7.53 4.16
C VAL A 332 16.98 6.43 4.89
N LEU A 333 17.75 6.77 5.93
CA LEU A 333 18.49 5.78 6.73
C LEU A 333 17.56 4.81 7.47
N SER A 334 16.48 5.33 8.09
CA SER A 334 15.53 4.49 8.82
C SER A 334 14.84 3.48 7.90
N LEU A 335 14.51 3.88 6.66
CA LEU A 335 13.98 2.99 5.66
C LEU A 335 14.98 1.93 5.23
N GLY A 336 16.24 2.31 4.96
CA GLY A 336 17.30 1.36 4.60
C GLY A 336 17.53 0.30 5.68
N VAL A 337 17.62 0.70 6.95
CA VAL A 337 17.75 -0.23 8.08
C VAL A 337 16.55 -1.16 8.20
N PHE A 338 15.34 -0.63 8.04
CA PHE A 338 14.12 -1.45 8.07
C PHE A 338 14.10 -2.46 6.92
N CYS A 339 14.44 -2.04 5.70
CA CYS A 339 14.48 -2.94 4.54
C CYS A 339 15.49 -4.08 4.71
N LEU A 340 16.65 -3.85 5.35
CA LEU A 340 17.63 -4.90 5.66
C LEU A 340 17.07 -6.00 6.58
N PHE A 341 16.20 -5.63 7.50
CA PHE A 341 15.46 -6.59 8.33
C PHE A 341 14.32 -7.23 7.54
N ALA A 342 13.47 -6.43 6.91
CA ALA A 342 12.24 -6.90 6.26
C ALA A 342 12.51 -7.79 5.03
N CYS A 343 13.65 -7.64 4.35
CA CYS A 343 14.00 -8.49 3.20
C CYS A 343 14.32 -9.96 3.55
N THR A 344 14.27 -10.34 4.83
CA THR A 344 14.31 -11.74 5.28
C THR A 344 12.98 -12.45 5.17
N PHE A 345 11.88 -11.70 5.06
CA PHE A 345 10.53 -12.25 4.88
C PHE A 345 10.23 -12.49 3.40
N ASP A 346 9.31 -13.43 3.16
CA ASP A 346 8.84 -13.76 1.83
C ASP A 346 7.93 -12.69 1.25
N PHE A 347 7.80 -12.68 -0.09
CA PHE A 347 6.97 -11.75 -0.85
C PHE A 347 5.53 -11.69 -0.31
N THR A 348 4.88 -12.85 -0.13
CA THR A 348 3.47 -12.95 0.31
C THR A 348 3.25 -12.34 1.69
N ILE A 349 4.15 -12.59 2.64
CA ILE A 349 4.09 -12.00 3.99
C ILE A 349 4.19 -10.47 3.90
N LEU A 350 5.17 -9.97 3.16
CA LEU A 350 5.38 -8.53 3.01
C LEU A 350 4.17 -7.84 2.36
N VAL A 351 3.61 -8.42 1.30
CA VAL A 351 2.43 -7.90 0.60
C VAL A 351 1.22 -7.89 1.52
N THR A 352 0.92 -9.02 2.18
CA THR A 352 -0.28 -9.14 3.00
C THR A 352 -0.27 -8.15 4.17
N VAL A 353 0.85 -8.07 4.91
CA VAL A 353 0.98 -7.11 6.02
C VAL A 353 0.97 -5.67 5.53
N SER A 354 1.62 -5.38 4.40
CA SER A 354 1.59 -4.05 3.77
C SER A 354 0.17 -3.64 3.43
N VAL A 355 -0.61 -4.50 2.77
CA VAL A 355 -1.99 -4.21 2.35
C VAL A 355 -2.91 -3.99 3.55
N ILE A 356 -2.81 -4.78 4.62
CA ILE A 356 -3.60 -4.60 5.84
C ILE A 356 -3.43 -3.18 6.42
N LEU A 357 -2.19 -2.70 6.48
CA LEU A 357 -1.91 -1.34 6.95
C LEU A 357 -2.37 -0.27 5.95
N LEU A 358 -2.17 -0.53 4.66
CA LEU A 358 -2.53 0.37 3.57
C LEU A 358 -4.03 0.65 3.48
N MET A 359 -4.88 -0.33 3.80
CA MET A 359 -6.34 -0.19 3.79
C MET A 359 -6.84 0.96 4.66
N VAL A 360 -6.18 1.19 5.81
CA VAL A 360 -6.56 2.28 6.73
C VAL A 360 -6.42 3.64 6.07
N ASP A 361 -5.32 3.87 5.33
CA ASP A 361 -5.12 5.10 4.59
C ASP A 361 -6.27 5.32 3.58
N TYR A 362 -6.56 4.34 2.73
CA TYR A 362 -7.61 4.47 1.72
C TYR A 362 -8.99 4.69 2.32
N VAL A 363 -9.36 3.92 3.34
CA VAL A 363 -10.66 4.06 4.02
C VAL A 363 -10.79 5.46 4.64
N LEU A 364 -9.74 5.95 5.31
CA LEU A 364 -9.77 7.29 5.91
C LEU A 364 -9.79 8.40 4.85
N VAL A 365 -9.10 8.25 3.74
CA VAL A 365 -9.16 9.19 2.60
C VAL A 365 -10.57 9.23 2.00
N TRP A 366 -11.24 8.08 1.83
CA TRP A 366 -12.61 8.03 1.32
C TRP A 366 -13.61 8.67 2.29
N ILE A 367 -13.49 8.39 3.59
CA ILE A 367 -14.32 9.03 4.61
C ILE A 367 -14.07 10.55 4.65
N ALA A 368 -12.80 10.99 4.55
CA ALA A 368 -12.47 12.41 4.45
C ALA A 368 -13.10 13.07 3.22
N GLY A 369 -13.11 12.38 2.07
CA GLY A 369 -13.77 12.86 0.86
C GLY A 369 -15.28 13.04 1.04
N ILE A 370 -15.96 12.08 1.71
CA ILE A 370 -17.39 12.20 2.07
C ILE A 370 -17.62 13.42 2.97
N ARG A 371 -16.82 13.56 4.02
CA ARG A 371 -16.93 14.68 4.99
C ARG A 371 -16.69 16.03 4.33
N LEU A 372 -15.66 16.17 3.51
CA LEU A 372 -15.36 17.41 2.79
C LEU A 372 -16.46 17.80 1.82
N ARG A 373 -17.17 16.83 1.21
CA ARG A 373 -18.35 17.14 0.38
C ARG A 373 -19.56 17.60 1.18
N GLN A 374 -19.70 17.16 2.45
CA GLN A 374 -20.78 17.54 3.34
C GLN A 374 -20.54 18.90 4.02
N TYR A 375 -19.33 19.14 4.51
CA TYR A 375 -19.02 20.31 5.34
C TYR A 375 -18.37 21.47 4.58
N GLU A 376 -17.74 21.19 3.43
CA GLU A 376 -17.17 22.18 2.54
C GLU A 376 -17.72 22.02 1.10
N PRO A 377 -19.04 22.15 0.88
CA PRO A 377 -19.64 21.94 -0.45
C PRO A 377 -19.13 22.92 -1.50
N ASP A 378 -18.77 24.13 -1.09
CA ASP A 378 -18.30 25.23 -1.94
C ASP A 378 -16.77 25.23 -2.15
N MET A 379 -16.05 24.26 -1.57
CA MET A 379 -14.61 24.13 -1.79
C MET A 379 -14.31 23.99 -3.30
N PRO A 380 -13.39 24.80 -3.86
CA PRO A 380 -13.01 24.71 -5.27
C PRO A 380 -12.46 23.31 -5.59
N ARG A 381 -13.10 22.61 -6.53
CA ARG A 381 -12.69 21.28 -7.04
C ARG A 381 -12.48 21.37 -8.55
N PRO A 382 -11.26 21.63 -9.03
CA PRO A 382 -10.96 21.66 -10.45
C PRO A 382 -11.39 20.40 -11.20
N PHE A 383 -11.23 19.24 -10.55
CA PHE A 383 -11.87 18.00 -10.94
C PHE A 383 -12.88 17.58 -9.86
N ARG A 384 -14.14 17.37 -10.26
CA ARG A 384 -15.21 16.89 -9.38
C ARG A 384 -15.86 15.67 -10.00
N ILE A 385 -16.00 14.60 -9.24
CA ILE A 385 -16.79 13.43 -9.64
C ILE A 385 -18.25 13.91 -9.73
N ARG A 386 -18.84 13.77 -10.93
CA ARG A 386 -20.17 14.34 -11.27
C ARG A 386 -21.32 13.54 -10.66
N VAL A 387 -21.23 13.29 -9.34
CA VAL A 387 -22.29 12.65 -8.55
C VAL A 387 -22.50 13.43 -7.27
N GLY A 388 -23.72 13.34 -6.69
CA GLY A 388 -24.00 13.85 -5.36
C GLY A 388 -23.25 13.07 -4.26
N THR A 389 -23.38 13.51 -3.00
CA THR A 389 -22.72 12.85 -1.86
C THR A 389 -23.13 11.37 -1.74
N LEU A 390 -24.39 11.02 -1.96
CA LEU A 390 -24.85 9.63 -1.97
C LEU A 390 -24.17 8.81 -3.06
N GLY A 391 -24.08 9.33 -4.28
CA GLY A 391 -23.38 8.66 -5.38
C GLY A 391 -21.89 8.47 -5.07
N PHE A 392 -21.24 9.43 -4.38
CA PHE A 392 -19.87 9.29 -3.95
C PHE A 392 -19.73 8.18 -2.89
N ILE A 393 -20.66 8.09 -1.92
CA ILE A 393 -20.69 7.01 -0.95
C ILE A 393 -20.80 5.65 -1.67
N LEU A 394 -21.72 5.53 -2.64
CA LEU A 394 -21.88 4.30 -3.41
C LEU A 394 -20.63 3.90 -4.19
N ILE A 395 -19.83 4.86 -4.68
CA ILE A 395 -18.56 4.59 -5.36
C ILE A 395 -17.52 3.99 -4.41
N VAL A 396 -17.41 4.50 -3.18
CA VAL A 396 -16.37 4.07 -2.24
C VAL A 396 -16.77 2.87 -1.37
N THR A 397 -18.05 2.59 -1.22
CA THR A 397 -18.56 1.48 -0.39
C THR A 397 -18.01 0.11 -0.79
N PRO A 398 -17.94 -0.28 -2.09
CA PRO A 398 -17.34 -1.56 -2.47
C PRO A 398 -15.88 -1.68 -2.02
N GLY A 399 -15.10 -0.61 -2.16
CA GLY A 399 -13.71 -0.57 -1.70
C GLY A 399 -13.57 -0.72 -0.19
N ILE A 400 -14.43 -0.05 0.59
CA ILE A 400 -14.46 -0.20 2.06
C ILE A 400 -14.85 -1.63 2.43
N SER A 401 -15.86 -2.19 1.76
CA SER A 401 -16.33 -3.56 2.04
C SER A 401 -15.23 -4.59 1.77
N ILE A 402 -14.54 -4.49 0.63
CA ILE A 402 -13.47 -5.43 0.29
C ILE A 402 -12.25 -5.28 1.22
N ALA A 403 -11.96 -4.08 1.71
CA ALA A 403 -10.92 -3.86 2.70
C ALA A 403 -11.21 -4.61 4.02
N VAL A 404 -12.46 -4.55 4.50
CA VAL A 404 -12.89 -5.28 5.70
C VAL A 404 -12.89 -6.79 5.46
N ILE A 405 -13.42 -7.24 4.32
CA ILE A 405 -13.47 -8.67 3.96
C ILE A 405 -12.05 -9.25 3.84
N SER A 406 -11.14 -8.52 3.18
CA SER A 406 -9.74 -8.93 3.02
C SER A 406 -9.03 -9.14 4.35
N LEU A 407 -9.34 -8.33 5.36
CA LEU A 407 -8.76 -8.50 6.70
C LEU A 407 -9.02 -9.90 7.28
N PHE A 408 -10.20 -10.47 7.01
CA PHE A 408 -10.56 -11.82 7.47
C PHE A 408 -10.08 -12.93 6.53
N LEU A 409 -10.13 -12.71 5.22
CA LEU A 409 -9.81 -13.76 4.23
C LEU A 409 -8.32 -14.05 4.07
N ASN A 410 -7.44 -13.17 4.58
CA ASN A 410 -5.99 -13.36 4.49
C ASN A 410 -5.44 -14.47 5.43
N GLY A 411 -6.24 -14.96 6.35
CA GLY A 411 -5.86 -16.00 7.31
C GLY A 411 -5.80 -15.54 8.75
N THR A 412 -5.91 -16.50 9.65
CA THR A 412 -5.99 -16.26 11.11
C THR A 412 -4.72 -15.62 11.66
N ASP A 413 -3.55 -16.02 11.20
CA ASP A 413 -2.24 -15.50 11.59
C ASP A 413 -2.00 -14.06 11.10
N TYR A 414 -2.34 -13.76 9.85
CA TYR A 414 -2.27 -12.40 9.31
C TYR A 414 -3.28 -11.47 9.99
N PHE A 415 -4.45 -11.98 10.37
CA PHE A 415 -5.42 -11.21 11.13
C PHE A 415 -4.85 -10.79 12.50
N LEU A 416 -4.27 -11.74 13.24
CA LEU A 416 -3.64 -11.44 14.53
C LEU A 416 -2.49 -10.45 14.40
N GLY A 417 -1.59 -10.67 13.46
CA GLY A 417 -0.47 -9.75 13.15
C GLY A 417 -0.97 -8.37 12.72
N GLY A 418 -2.02 -8.34 11.90
CA GLY A 418 -2.70 -7.12 11.45
C GLY A 418 -3.30 -6.32 12.60
N MET A 419 -3.94 -6.96 13.58
CA MET A 419 -4.45 -6.30 14.79
C MET A 419 -3.34 -5.54 15.53
N PHE A 420 -2.17 -6.15 15.72
CA PHE A 420 -1.03 -5.49 16.36
C PHE A 420 -0.48 -4.34 15.51
N GLY A 421 -0.35 -4.55 14.20
CA GLY A 421 0.09 -3.52 13.26
C GLY A 421 -0.82 -2.29 13.29
N LEU A 422 -2.12 -2.49 13.23
CA LEU A 422 -3.12 -1.43 13.21
C LEU A 422 -3.22 -0.68 14.55
N ILE A 423 -3.14 -1.39 15.68
CA ILE A 423 -3.13 -0.78 17.01
C ILE A 423 -1.86 0.00 17.31
N SER A 424 -0.76 -0.29 16.64
CA SER A 424 0.47 0.51 16.77
C SER A 424 0.22 2.00 16.50
N SER A 425 -0.73 2.32 15.60
CA SER A 425 -1.02 3.69 15.18
C SER A 425 -1.60 4.56 16.31
N PRO A 426 -2.70 4.23 17.00
CA PRO A 426 -3.19 5.04 18.12
C PRO A 426 -2.20 5.06 19.30
N VAL A 427 -1.43 4.00 19.52
CA VAL A 427 -0.38 3.98 20.55
C VAL A 427 0.73 4.98 20.24
N MET A 428 1.22 4.98 19.00
CA MET A 428 2.26 5.92 18.56
C MET A 428 1.75 7.36 18.52
N TYR A 429 0.47 7.58 18.15
CA TYR A 429 -0.17 8.89 18.28
C TYR A 429 -0.11 9.40 19.72
N TYR A 430 -0.54 8.59 20.68
CA TYR A 430 -0.49 8.94 22.10
C TYR A 430 0.91 9.37 22.54
N ILE A 431 1.94 8.58 22.16
CA ILE A 431 3.33 8.85 22.52
C ILE A 431 3.82 10.16 21.87
N TYR A 432 3.62 10.31 20.56
CA TYR A 432 4.17 11.44 19.81
C TYR A 432 3.43 12.75 20.10
N LYS A 433 2.10 12.70 20.21
CA LYS A 433 1.29 13.87 20.57
C LYS A 433 1.71 14.43 21.93
N ARG A 434 1.88 13.57 22.92
CA ARG A 434 2.34 13.99 24.26
C ARG A 434 3.78 14.49 24.28
N LYS A 435 4.65 13.91 23.47
CA LYS A 435 6.08 14.23 23.43
C LYS A 435 6.37 15.50 22.61
N TYR A 436 5.69 15.67 21.47
CA TYR A 436 6.01 16.71 20.51
C TYR A 436 4.90 17.79 20.38
N GLY A 437 3.70 17.54 20.86
CA GLY A 437 2.61 18.51 20.98
C GLY A 437 1.67 18.60 19.78
N GLY A 438 2.02 18.05 18.61
CA GLY A 438 1.19 18.07 17.40
C GLY A 438 0.89 19.48 16.88
N LEU A 439 -0.23 19.64 16.20
CA LEU A 439 -0.67 20.91 15.60
C LEU A 439 -0.89 22.04 16.62
N THR A 440 -1.11 21.71 17.89
CA THR A 440 -1.24 22.70 18.97
C THR A 440 -0.01 23.59 19.09
N VAL A 441 1.17 23.08 18.77
CA VAL A 441 2.42 23.87 18.78
C VAL A 441 2.41 24.95 17.72
N ASN A 442 1.76 24.68 16.58
CA ASN A 442 1.67 25.61 15.46
C ASN A 442 0.53 26.64 15.65
N ASP A 443 -0.61 26.20 16.21
CA ASP A 443 -1.78 27.04 16.44
C ASP A 443 -2.61 26.47 17.61
N ALA A 444 -2.35 26.98 18.81
CA ALA A 444 -2.98 26.51 20.04
C ALA A 444 -4.48 26.93 20.14
N GLU A 445 -4.87 28.02 19.47
CA GLU A 445 -6.26 28.46 19.49
C GLU A 445 -7.16 27.55 18.66
N LYS A 446 -6.68 27.17 17.47
CA LYS A 446 -7.41 26.23 16.59
C LYS A 446 -7.33 24.79 17.05
N ASN A 447 -6.24 24.39 17.71
CA ASN A 447 -5.99 23.01 18.13
C ASN A 447 -5.78 22.93 19.65
N PRO A 448 -6.82 23.21 20.46
CA PRO A 448 -6.71 23.19 21.91
C PRO A 448 -6.50 21.78 22.44
N VAL A 449 -5.68 21.64 23.46
CA VAL A 449 -5.42 20.37 24.15
C VAL A 449 -5.95 20.40 25.57
N ASN A 450 -6.34 19.25 26.07
CA ASN A 450 -6.66 19.04 27.47
C ASN A 450 -5.39 19.14 28.32
N PRO A 451 -5.30 20.08 29.31
CA PRO A 451 -4.09 20.27 30.12
C PRO A 451 -3.64 19.03 30.89
N LYS A 452 -4.59 18.15 31.28
CA LYS A 452 -4.30 16.92 32.06
C LYS A 452 -3.71 15.81 31.20
N THR A 453 -4.21 15.62 29.98
CA THR A 453 -3.80 14.52 29.11
C THR A 453 -2.75 14.93 28.08
N LYS A 454 -2.66 16.21 27.74
CA LYS A 454 -1.88 16.77 26.62
C LYS A 454 -2.32 16.24 25.24
N LEU A 455 -3.55 15.71 25.16
CA LEU A 455 -4.20 15.25 23.92
C LEU A 455 -5.27 16.26 23.50
N ALA A 456 -5.67 16.26 22.23
CA ALA A 456 -6.81 17.03 21.80
C ALA A 456 -8.11 16.50 22.46
N TYR A 457 -9.09 17.37 22.63
CA TYR A 457 -10.39 16.95 23.19
C TYR A 457 -11.04 15.91 22.27
N GLY A 458 -11.53 14.82 22.84
CA GLY A 458 -12.11 13.68 22.15
C GLY A 458 -11.12 12.58 21.72
N ASP A 459 -9.81 12.80 21.81
CA ASP A 459 -8.83 11.80 21.38
C ASP A 459 -8.90 10.49 22.18
N LEU A 460 -9.18 10.57 23.49
CA LEU A 460 -9.36 9.38 24.30
C LEU A 460 -10.56 8.55 23.82
N TYR A 461 -11.66 9.21 23.42
CA TYR A 461 -12.83 8.52 22.85
C TYR A 461 -12.51 7.91 21.47
N ARG A 462 -11.76 8.65 20.61
CA ARG A 462 -11.34 8.15 19.29
C ARG A 462 -10.43 6.92 19.43
N MET A 463 -9.46 6.96 20.36
CA MET A 463 -8.62 5.81 20.67
C MET A 463 -9.47 4.64 21.19
N ALA A 464 -10.39 4.90 22.13
CA ALA A 464 -11.29 3.87 22.65
C ALA A 464 -12.14 3.24 21.54
N SER A 465 -12.60 4.02 20.57
CA SER A 465 -13.36 3.52 19.43
C SER A 465 -12.54 2.57 18.55
N ILE A 466 -11.25 2.88 18.31
CA ILE A 466 -10.36 2.00 17.55
C ILE A 466 -10.15 0.68 18.31
N PHE A 467 -9.79 0.74 19.59
CA PHE A 467 -9.62 -0.48 20.41
C PHE A 467 -10.90 -1.30 20.50
N GLY A 468 -12.07 -0.63 20.68
CA GLY A 468 -13.37 -1.30 20.72
C GLY A 468 -13.76 -1.95 19.39
N LEU A 469 -13.48 -1.28 18.26
CA LEU A 469 -13.70 -1.85 16.93
C LEU A 469 -12.86 -3.10 16.71
N PHE A 470 -11.56 -3.05 17.01
CA PHE A 470 -10.68 -4.21 16.84
C PHE A 470 -11.00 -5.34 17.81
N ALA A 471 -11.46 -5.03 19.02
CA ALA A 471 -11.97 -6.04 19.94
C ALA A 471 -13.20 -6.75 19.36
N LEU A 472 -14.14 -5.98 18.78
CA LEU A 472 -15.35 -6.54 18.14
C LEU A 472 -14.98 -7.42 16.94
N LEU A 473 -14.10 -6.93 16.05
CA LEU A 473 -13.64 -7.70 14.89
C LEU A 473 -12.88 -8.96 15.31
N GLY A 474 -12.08 -8.89 16.38
CA GLY A 474 -11.36 -10.04 16.91
C GLY A 474 -12.28 -11.08 17.53
N PHE A 475 -13.33 -10.69 18.26
CA PHE A 475 -14.35 -11.64 18.74
C PHE A 475 -15.13 -12.26 17.58
N ALA A 476 -15.53 -11.47 16.60
CA ALA A 476 -16.21 -11.99 15.41
C ALA A 476 -15.31 -12.97 14.63
N GLY A 477 -14.02 -12.66 14.50
CA GLY A 477 -13.02 -13.54 13.88
C GLY A 477 -12.80 -14.82 14.69
N GLY A 478 -12.40 -14.68 15.95
CA GLY A 478 -11.99 -15.80 16.80
C GLY A 478 -13.10 -16.80 17.16
N TYR A 479 -14.32 -16.30 17.43
CA TYR A 479 -15.43 -17.17 17.82
C TYR A 479 -16.30 -17.66 16.66
N VAL A 480 -16.38 -16.90 15.55
CA VAL A 480 -17.34 -17.20 14.48
C VAL A 480 -16.65 -17.46 13.16
N PHE A 481 -15.91 -16.47 12.65
CA PHE A 481 -15.44 -16.50 11.26
C PHE A 481 -14.35 -17.56 11.04
N PHE A 482 -13.25 -17.53 11.78
CA PHE A 482 -12.13 -18.45 11.55
C PHE A 482 -12.45 -19.91 11.86
N PRO A 483 -13.19 -20.25 12.94
CA PRO A 483 -13.65 -21.62 13.15
C PRO A 483 -14.54 -22.14 12.01
N TRP A 484 -15.34 -21.26 11.40
CA TRP A 484 -16.16 -21.60 10.23
C TRP A 484 -15.31 -21.68 8.95
N TYR A 485 -14.44 -20.71 8.71
CA TYR A 485 -13.71 -20.56 7.46
C TYR A 485 -12.52 -21.51 7.34
N GLU A 486 -11.71 -21.63 8.39
CA GLU A 486 -10.47 -22.41 8.42
C GLU A 486 -10.60 -23.71 9.23
N GLY A 487 -11.69 -23.91 9.97
CA GLY A 487 -11.82 -25.02 10.91
C GLY A 487 -11.61 -26.41 10.31
N ALA A 488 -11.96 -26.59 9.05
CA ALA A 488 -11.79 -27.90 8.38
C ALA A 488 -10.34 -28.19 7.93
N TRP A 489 -9.53 -27.17 7.64
CA TRP A 489 -8.20 -27.32 7.04
C TRP A 489 -7.09 -26.61 7.82
N GLY A 490 -7.44 -25.59 8.60
CA GLY A 490 -6.48 -24.72 9.28
C GLY A 490 -5.58 -25.48 10.25
N ALA A 491 -6.09 -26.48 10.98
CA ALA A 491 -5.28 -27.24 11.93
C ALA A 491 -4.09 -27.91 11.24
N ALA A 492 -4.31 -28.56 10.08
CA ALA A 492 -3.25 -29.22 9.33
C ALA A 492 -2.30 -28.19 8.68
N PHE A 493 -2.86 -27.15 8.06
CA PHE A 493 -2.08 -26.09 7.40
C PHE A 493 -1.14 -25.36 8.37
N TYR A 494 -1.66 -24.91 9.52
CA TYR A 494 -0.85 -24.18 10.50
C TYR A 494 0.13 -25.09 11.25
N ALA A 495 -0.21 -26.38 11.45
CA ALA A 495 0.71 -27.36 12.01
C ALA A 495 1.93 -27.57 11.11
N GLU A 496 1.72 -27.67 9.80
CA GLU A 496 2.79 -27.78 8.82
C GLU A 496 3.61 -26.48 8.70
N SER A 497 2.92 -25.33 8.61
CA SER A 497 3.55 -24.01 8.43
C SER A 497 4.41 -23.59 9.62
N TYR A 498 3.97 -23.88 10.84
CA TYR A 498 4.65 -23.46 12.09
C TYR A 498 5.36 -24.61 12.83
N GLY A 499 5.28 -25.83 12.33
CA GLY A 499 5.89 -27.00 12.97
C GLY A 499 5.32 -27.36 14.34
N HIS A 500 4.06 -27.00 14.61
CA HIS A 500 3.41 -27.20 15.90
C HIS A 500 1.94 -27.62 15.74
N GLU A 501 1.58 -28.82 16.23
CA GLU A 501 0.24 -29.41 16.04
C GLU A 501 -0.93 -28.53 16.49
N ASN A 502 -0.75 -27.71 17.54
CA ASN A 502 -1.79 -26.83 18.08
C ASN A 502 -1.68 -25.38 17.58
N ALA A 503 -0.91 -25.09 16.52
CA ALA A 503 -0.66 -23.71 16.07
C ALA A 503 -1.96 -22.95 15.78
N PHE A 504 -2.91 -23.55 15.09
CA PHE A 504 -4.21 -22.93 14.78
C PHE A 504 -4.98 -22.54 16.04
N ALA A 505 -5.10 -23.45 17.00
CA ALA A 505 -5.79 -23.18 18.27
C ALA A 505 -5.11 -22.06 19.06
N LEU A 506 -3.77 -22.07 19.15
CA LEU A 506 -3.00 -21.03 19.82
C LEU A 506 -3.17 -19.65 19.20
N ILE A 507 -3.25 -19.57 17.85
CA ILE A 507 -3.47 -18.30 17.16
C ILE A 507 -4.90 -17.81 17.42
N LEU A 508 -5.91 -18.69 17.38
CA LEU A 508 -7.29 -18.34 17.72
C LEU A 508 -7.42 -17.82 19.16
N ASP A 509 -6.82 -18.53 20.12
CA ASP A 509 -6.80 -18.12 21.53
C ASP A 509 -6.07 -16.77 21.68
N GLY A 510 -5.01 -16.55 20.89
CA GLY A 510 -4.30 -15.27 20.80
C GLY A 510 -5.19 -14.13 20.32
N ILE A 511 -6.02 -14.35 19.29
CA ILE A 511 -7.00 -13.36 18.80
C ILE A 511 -8.03 -13.04 19.89
N ILE A 512 -8.59 -14.06 20.51
CA ILE A 512 -9.62 -13.92 21.55
C ILE A 512 -9.04 -13.17 22.76
N LEU A 513 -7.86 -13.58 23.25
CA LEU A 513 -7.16 -12.91 24.35
C LEU A 513 -6.88 -11.44 24.02
N THR A 514 -6.36 -11.17 22.84
CA THR A 514 -6.09 -9.80 22.36
C THR A 514 -7.37 -8.97 22.33
N SER A 515 -8.49 -9.55 21.93
CA SER A 515 -9.81 -8.89 21.90
C SER A 515 -10.30 -8.53 23.31
N TYR A 516 -10.10 -9.38 24.31
CA TYR A 516 -10.38 -9.05 25.71
C TYR A 516 -9.49 -7.91 26.21
N ILE A 517 -8.19 -7.95 25.89
CA ILE A 517 -7.25 -6.88 26.26
C ILE A 517 -7.68 -5.55 25.63
N PHE A 518 -8.02 -5.54 24.35
CA PHE A 518 -8.48 -4.33 23.64
C PHE A 518 -9.80 -3.80 24.20
N SER A 519 -10.73 -4.69 24.58
CA SER A 519 -11.97 -4.30 25.28
C SER A 519 -11.67 -3.63 26.62
N GLY A 520 -10.76 -4.18 27.40
CA GLY A 520 -10.32 -3.61 28.68
C GLY A 520 -9.68 -2.23 28.50
N VAL A 521 -8.79 -2.09 27.51
CA VAL A 521 -8.16 -0.79 27.16
C VAL A 521 -9.20 0.23 26.73
N ALA A 522 -10.15 -0.16 25.87
CA ALA A 522 -11.23 0.72 25.43
C ALA A 522 -12.07 1.23 26.61
N LEU A 523 -12.46 0.36 27.54
CA LEU A 523 -13.20 0.73 28.74
C LEU A 523 -12.41 1.68 29.66
N ILE A 524 -11.11 1.42 29.87
CA ILE A 524 -10.23 2.30 30.65
C ILE A 524 -10.15 3.68 29.99
N LEU A 525 -9.97 3.76 28.67
CA LEU A 525 -9.91 5.02 27.94
C LEU A 525 -11.22 5.79 28.03
N ILE A 526 -12.39 5.12 27.96
CA ILE A 526 -13.71 5.76 28.14
C ILE A 526 -13.85 6.30 29.56
N MET A 527 -13.46 5.51 30.59
CA MET A 527 -13.53 5.95 31.98
C MET A 527 -12.62 7.16 32.25
N LEU A 528 -11.41 7.16 31.67
CA LEU A 528 -10.50 8.31 31.75
C LEU A 528 -11.07 9.53 31.03
N ALA A 529 -11.61 9.35 29.82
CA ALA A 529 -12.22 10.44 29.05
C ALA A 529 -13.38 11.10 29.85
N ARG A 530 -14.28 10.30 30.44
CA ARG A 530 -15.39 10.80 31.28
C ARG A 530 -14.92 11.64 32.48
N LYS A 531 -13.74 11.33 33.03
CA LYS A 531 -13.18 12.07 34.19
C LYS A 531 -12.49 13.38 33.79
N VAL A 532 -11.94 13.47 32.58
CA VAL A 532 -11.06 14.59 32.19
C VAL A 532 -11.63 15.46 31.09
N GLU A 533 -12.64 15.01 30.34
CA GLU A 533 -13.24 15.76 29.25
C GLU A 533 -14.63 16.28 29.58
N PRO A 534 -14.90 17.60 29.40
CA PRO A 534 -16.21 18.16 29.66
C PRO A 534 -17.16 17.87 28.48
N LYS A 535 -17.99 16.82 28.60
CA LYS A 535 -19.02 16.38 27.65
C LYS A 535 -18.53 15.80 26.29
N PRO A 536 -19.29 14.89 25.67
CA PRO A 536 -18.81 14.17 24.47
C PRO A 536 -18.59 15.12 23.32
N VAL A 537 -17.34 15.20 22.89
CA VAL A 537 -16.93 15.81 21.63
C VAL A 537 -17.27 14.85 20.49
N ARG A 538 -17.65 15.35 19.32
CA ARG A 538 -17.92 14.51 18.14
C ARG A 538 -16.73 13.60 17.86
N ILE A 539 -16.97 12.29 17.76
CA ILE A 539 -15.93 11.26 17.57
C ILE A 539 -15.40 11.27 16.12
N LEU A 540 -16.24 11.72 15.18
CA LEU A 540 -15.94 11.91 13.76
C LEU A 540 -16.18 13.35 13.34
#